data_bc8c4b393a785d374440d05aa0ec2cf1
#
_entry.id   bc8c4b393a785d374440d05aa0ec2cf1
#
_cell.length_a   1.000
_cell.length_b   1.000
_cell.length_c   1.000
_cell.angle_alpha   90.00
_cell.angle_beta   90.00
_cell.angle_gamma   90.00
#
_symmetry.space_group_name_H-M   'P 1'
#
loop_
_entity.id
_entity.type
_entity.pdbx_description
1 polymer ?
#
loop_
_entity_poly.entity_id
_entity_poly.type
_entity_poly.pdbx_seq_one_letter_code
_entity_poly.pdbx_strand_id
1 'polypeptide(L)'
;EEPDDSVDKIQNGCMTYAWLAANELNADLNVMARTGIGIYSAWGRPFVMKDNWDKTYLSENDFLATETGNPEWDFSRYIPDIVIINIGTNDYWYDKDETLYQQEMKNFCEELRNVYGSDTKIVLAGGMMITENMAALERVAAEFSDGNVTVLQLPESAANHPRIEDNRAAAE
;
A
#
# COMPACT_ATOMS: atom_id res chain seq x y z
N GLU A 1 -23.23 -15.66 17.92
CA GLU A 1 -22.39 -16.38 16.93
C GLU A 1 -21.24 -15.45 16.58
N GLU A 2 -20.02 -15.88 16.84
CA GLU A 2 -18.82 -15.20 16.33
C GLU A 2 -18.95 -15.12 14.81
N PRO A 3 -18.61 -13.98 14.18
CA PRO A 3 -18.62 -13.90 12.72
C PRO A 3 -17.68 -14.99 12.17
N ASP A 4 -18.17 -15.75 11.22
CA ASP A 4 -17.35 -16.72 10.51
C ASP A 4 -16.31 -15.97 9.66
N ASP A 5 -15.15 -15.74 10.26
CA ASP A 5 -13.98 -15.09 9.66
C ASP A 5 -13.21 -16.04 8.72
N SER A 6 -13.91 -16.98 8.07
CA SER A 6 -13.24 -17.79 7.06
C SER A 6 -12.69 -16.86 5.97
N VAL A 7 -11.39 -16.97 5.72
CA VAL A 7 -10.62 -16.14 4.78
C VAL A 7 -11.31 -16.07 3.42
N ASP A 8 -11.92 -17.16 2.98
CA ASP A 8 -12.64 -17.27 1.70
C ASP A 8 -13.87 -16.37 1.59
N LYS A 9 -14.45 -15.94 2.71
CA LYS A 9 -15.66 -15.09 2.73
C LYS A 9 -15.35 -13.61 2.83
N ILE A 10 -14.15 -13.25 3.30
CA ILE A 10 -13.75 -11.85 3.51
C ILE A 10 -12.80 -11.33 2.43
N GLN A 11 -12.17 -12.19 1.64
CA GLN A 11 -11.29 -11.78 0.55
C GLN A 11 -12.07 -11.63 -0.76
N ASN A 12 -12.44 -10.38 -1.06
CA ASN A 12 -13.06 -10.02 -2.33
C ASN A 12 -12.40 -8.75 -2.88
N GLY A 13 -11.50 -8.92 -3.87
CA GLY A 13 -10.78 -7.81 -4.48
C GLY A 13 -11.68 -6.73 -5.08
N CYS A 14 -12.86 -7.11 -5.61
CA CYS A 14 -13.82 -6.16 -6.15
C CYS A 14 -14.63 -5.38 -5.10
N MET A 15 -14.39 -5.64 -3.83
CA MET A 15 -15.03 -4.95 -2.70
C MET A 15 -14.00 -4.18 -1.85
N THR A 16 -12.77 -4.05 -2.33
CA THR A 16 -11.77 -3.19 -1.70
C THR A 16 -12.05 -1.73 -1.99
N TYR A 17 -11.67 -0.84 -1.08
CA TYR A 17 -11.84 0.61 -1.28
C TYR A 17 -11.17 1.09 -2.58
N ALA A 18 -10.00 0.55 -2.91
CA ALA A 18 -9.28 0.90 -4.12
C ALA A 18 -10.08 0.56 -5.39
N TRP A 19 -10.68 -0.64 -5.44
CA TRP A 19 -11.51 -1.04 -6.58
C TRP A 19 -12.81 -0.22 -6.67
N LEU A 20 -13.46 0.00 -5.52
CA LEU A 20 -14.71 0.78 -5.47
C LEU A 20 -14.49 2.21 -5.93
N ALA A 21 -13.46 2.89 -5.41
CA ALA A 21 -13.10 4.25 -5.81
C ALA A 21 -12.71 4.33 -7.31
N ALA A 22 -11.88 3.42 -7.79
CA ALA A 22 -11.49 3.39 -9.20
C ALA A 22 -12.70 3.21 -10.13
N ASN A 23 -13.63 2.31 -9.77
CA ASN A 23 -14.83 2.08 -10.53
C ASN A 23 -15.76 3.32 -10.55
N GLU A 24 -15.91 4.02 -9.43
CA GLU A 24 -16.71 5.25 -9.35
C GLU A 24 -16.09 6.39 -10.18
N LEU A 25 -14.77 6.49 -10.15
CA LEU A 25 -14.02 7.49 -10.93
C LEU A 25 -13.83 7.11 -12.39
N ASN A 26 -14.27 5.92 -12.83
CA ASN A 26 -13.99 5.35 -14.14
C ASN A 26 -12.50 5.38 -14.48
N ALA A 27 -11.67 5.00 -13.50
CA ALA A 27 -10.22 4.96 -13.60
C ALA A 27 -9.71 3.53 -13.79
N ASP A 28 -8.61 3.39 -14.51
CA ASP A 28 -7.86 2.13 -14.55
C ASP A 28 -7.18 1.89 -13.21
N LEU A 29 -7.18 0.66 -12.71
CA LEU A 29 -6.60 0.28 -11.44
C LEU A 29 -5.52 -0.79 -11.60
N ASN A 30 -4.33 -0.49 -11.07
CA ASN A 30 -3.29 -1.48 -10.85
C ASN A 30 -3.08 -1.62 -9.34
N VAL A 31 -3.15 -2.84 -8.80
CA VAL A 31 -3.01 -3.11 -7.37
C VAL A 31 -1.79 -3.95 -7.09
N MET A 32 -0.93 -3.45 -6.21
CA MET A 32 0.20 -4.17 -5.67
C MET A 32 -0.01 -4.34 -4.17
N ALA A 33 -0.40 -5.53 -3.73
CA ALA A 33 -0.71 -5.81 -2.34
C ALA A 33 -0.36 -7.24 -1.95
N ARG A 34 0.11 -7.42 -0.73
CA ARG A 34 0.40 -8.73 -0.14
C ARG A 34 0.09 -8.73 1.35
N THR A 35 -0.59 -9.77 1.82
CA THR A 35 -0.87 -9.96 3.25
C THR A 35 0.42 -10.02 4.06
N GLY A 36 0.46 -9.28 5.18
CA GLY A 36 1.59 -9.29 6.12
C GLY A 36 2.79 -8.45 5.70
N ILE A 37 2.75 -7.76 4.56
CA ILE A 37 3.86 -6.93 4.09
C ILE A 37 3.82 -5.54 4.74
N GLY A 38 4.99 -5.01 5.12
CA GLY A 38 5.21 -3.64 5.51
C GLY A 38 6.26 -2.99 4.62
N ILE A 39 6.63 -1.75 4.90
CA ILE A 39 7.66 -1.06 4.13
C ILE A 39 9.07 -1.55 4.50
N TYR A 40 9.34 -1.78 5.79
CA TYR A 40 10.61 -2.30 6.30
C TYR A 40 10.46 -3.51 7.24
N SER A 41 9.23 -3.81 7.71
CA SER A 41 8.95 -4.96 8.56
C SER A 41 7.76 -5.75 8.04
N ALA A 42 7.76 -7.05 8.20
CA ALA A 42 6.72 -7.92 7.64
C ALA A 42 6.38 -9.09 8.56
N TRP A 43 5.10 -9.40 8.70
CA TRP A 43 4.64 -10.53 9.49
C TRP A 43 4.90 -11.87 8.80
N GLY A 44 5.79 -12.67 9.40
CA GLY A 44 6.08 -14.03 8.93
C GLY A 44 6.58 -14.10 7.47
N ARG A 45 7.18 -13.02 6.96
CA ARG A 45 7.72 -12.93 5.60
C ARG A 45 9.20 -12.61 5.64
N PRO A 46 10.01 -13.17 4.74
CA PRO A 46 11.43 -12.85 4.63
C PRO A 46 11.73 -11.59 3.80
N PHE A 47 10.70 -10.89 3.31
CA PHE A 47 10.82 -9.73 2.43
C PHE A 47 9.78 -8.65 2.80
N VAL A 48 10.07 -7.43 2.44
CA VAL A 48 9.23 -6.24 2.64
C VAL A 48 8.89 -5.60 1.28
N MET A 49 8.03 -4.58 1.28
CA MET A 49 7.57 -3.96 0.02
C MET A 49 8.76 -3.44 -0.82
N LYS A 50 9.70 -2.75 -0.20
CA LYS A 50 10.85 -2.17 -0.90
C LYS A 50 11.75 -3.17 -1.62
N ASP A 51 11.71 -4.45 -1.24
CA ASP A 51 12.58 -5.47 -1.84
C ASP A 51 12.05 -6.00 -3.18
N ASN A 52 10.73 -5.87 -3.41
CA ASN A 52 10.06 -6.52 -4.54
C ASN A 52 9.04 -5.67 -5.30
N TRP A 53 8.87 -4.38 -4.94
CA TRP A 53 7.88 -3.55 -5.62
C TRP A 53 8.22 -3.31 -7.10
N ASP A 54 9.51 -3.39 -7.45
CA ASP A 54 10.06 -3.25 -8.80
C ASP A 54 10.09 -4.56 -9.59
N LYS A 55 9.57 -5.65 -9.00
CA LYS A 55 9.52 -6.96 -9.63
C LYS A 55 8.11 -7.28 -10.14
N THR A 56 8.05 -8.22 -11.06
CA THR A 56 6.77 -8.71 -11.60
C THR A 56 5.90 -9.36 -10.52
N TYR A 57 6.53 -9.97 -9.52
CA TYR A 57 5.85 -10.63 -8.40
C TYR A 57 6.38 -10.10 -7.06
N LEU A 58 5.48 -9.79 -6.12
CA LEU A 58 5.83 -9.34 -4.76
C LEU A 58 6.48 -10.41 -3.87
N SER A 59 6.66 -11.61 -4.36
CA SER A 59 7.25 -12.71 -3.61
C SER A 59 8.12 -13.57 -4.50
N GLU A 60 9.37 -13.72 -4.14
CA GLU A 60 10.29 -14.66 -4.80
C GLU A 60 9.88 -16.13 -4.62
N ASN A 61 9.05 -16.43 -3.63
CA ASN A 61 8.48 -17.77 -3.40
C ASN A 61 7.17 -18.02 -4.17
N ASP A 62 6.71 -17.06 -4.96
CA ASP A 62 5.63 -17.30 -5.89
C ASP A 62 6.07 -18.32 -6.94
N PHE A 63 5.19 -19.26 -7.30
CA PHE A 63 5.53 -20.29 -8.27
C PHE A 63 6.03 -19.70 -9.59
N LEU A 64 5.34 -18.68 -10.10
CA LEU A 64 5.73 -18.02 -11.33
C LEU A 64 7.02 -17.21 -11.19
N ALA A 65 7.28 -16.61 -10.01
CA ALA A 65 8.53 -15.93 -9.73
C ALA A 65 9.71 -16.90 -9.77
N THR A 66 9.58 -18.10 -9.18
CA THR A 66 10.61 -19.13 -9.20
C THR A 66 10.89 -19.68 -10.60
N GLU A 67 9.84 -19.83 -11.42
CA GLU A 67 9.95 -20.30 -12.80
C GLU A 67 10.59 -19.26 -13.74
N THR A 68 10.32 -17.97 -13.51
CA THR A 68 10.75 -16.87 -14.39
C THR A 68 11.98 -16.10 -13.89
N GLY A 69 12.46 -16.39 -12.67
CA GLY A 69 13.53 -15.63 -12.01
C GLY A 69 13.08 -14.25 -11.53
N ASN A 70 11.77 -14.03 -11.35
CA ASN A 70 11.14 -12.79 -10.90
C ASN A 70 11.70 -11.53 -11.60
N PRO A 71 11.48 -11.37 -12.90
CA PRO A 71 12.06 -10.27 -13.65
C PRO A 71 11.56 -8.91 -13.16
N GLU A 72 12.37 -7.90 -13.36
CA GLU A 72 12.00 -6.51 -13.12
C GLU A 72 10.75 -6.13 -13.92
N TRP A 73 9.91 -5.32 -13.32
CA TRP A 73 8.74 -4.78 -14.00
C TRP A 73 9.16 -3.69 -14.98
N ASP A 74 8.62 -3.72 -16.19
CA ASP A 74 8.81 -2.66 -17.18
C ASP A 74 7.81 -1.52 -16.89
N PHE A 75 8.23 -0.53 -16.12
CA PHE A 75 7.42 0.60 -15.71
C PHE A 75 6.94 1.49 -16.87
N SER A 76 7.56 1.40 -18.05
CA SER A 76 7.11 2.13 -19.23
C SER A 76 5.76 1.65 -19.77
N ARG A 77 5.33 0.46 -19.37
CA ARG A 77 4.06 -0.14 -19.80
C ARG A 77 2.82 0.48 -19.13
N TYR A 78 3.02 1.10 -17.97
CA TYR A 78 1.95 1.73 -17.22
C TYR A 78 2.52 2.84 -16.32
N ILE A 79 2.21 4.09 -16.65
CA ILE A 79 2.57 5.25 -15.84
C ILE A 79 1.30 5.76 -15.19
N PRO A 80 1.15 5.62 -13.86
CA PRO A 80 -0.06 6.06 -13.17
C PRO A 80 -0.10 7.59 -13.03
N ASP A 81 -1.30 8.17 -13.09
CA ASP A 81 -1.53 9.57 -12.70
C ASP A 81 -1.41 9.74 -11.19
N ILE A 82 -1.85 8.72 -10.43
CA ILE A 82 -1.87 8.72 -8.97
C ILE A 82 -1.37 7.38 -8.45
N VAL A 83 -0.46 7.41 -7.47
CA VAL A 83 -0.06 6.25 -6.66
C VAL A 83 -0.56 6.44 -5.24
N ILE A 84 -1.37 5.52 -4.73
CA ILE A 84 -1.84 5.52 -3.35
C ILE A 84 -1.05 4.47 -2.57
N ILE A 85 -0.37 4.90 -1.49
CA ILE A 85 0.44 4.04 -0.63
C ILE A 85 -0.26 3.90 0.72
N ASN A 86 -0.87 2.75 0.97
CA ASN A 86 -1.47 2.41 2.26
C ASN A 86 -0.72 1.21 2.86
N ILE A 87 0.39 1.49 3.54
CA ILE A 87 1.28 0.51 4.15
C ILE A 87 1.78 1.03 5.49
N GLY A 88 2.09 0.15 6.42
CA GLY A 88 2.61 0.54 7.73
C GLY A 88 2.04 -0.27 8.88
N THR A 89 0.90 -0.94 8.69
CA THR A 89 0.28 -1.75 9.74
C THR A 89 1.24 -2.79 10.31
N ASN A 90 1.93 -3.53 9.46
CA ASN A 90 2.87 -4.55 9.90
C ASN A 90 4.15 -3.96 10.50
N ASP A 91 4.61 -2.82 10.00
CA ASP A 91 5.74 -2.07 10.55
C ASP A 91 5.46 -1.66 12.00
N TYR A 92 4.29 -1.07 12.26
CA TYR A 92 3.89 -0.58 13.58
C TYR A 92 3.54 -1.69 14.57
N TRP A 93 3.01 -2.82 14.08
CA TRP A 93 2.60 -3.92 14.97
C TRP A 93 3.73 -4.83 15.39
N TYR A 94 4.78 -4.98 14.54
CA TYR A 94 5.82 -5.98 14.77
C TYR A 94 7.20 -5.42 15.12
N ASP A 95 7.52 -4.22 14.63
CA ASP A 95 8.84 -3.62 14.85
C ASP A 95 8.74 -2.09 14.75
N LYS A 96 7.98 -1.48 15.66
CA LYS A 96 7.69 -0.04 15.62
C LYS A 96 8.96 0.80 15.81
N ASP A 97 9.52 1.27 14.71
CA ASP A 97 10.51 2.33 14.63
C ASP A 97 10.01 3.46 13.73
N GLU A 98 9.47 4.51 14.34
CA GLU A 98 8.88 5.63 13.60
C GLU A 98 9.93 6.38 12.75
N THR A 99 11.17 6.46 13.21
CA THR A 99 12.24 7.10 12.44
C THR A 99 12.59 6.31 11.21
N LEU A 100 12.72 4.99 11.34
CA LEU A 100 12.98 4.11 10.23
C LEU A 100 11.80 4.08 9.26
N TYR A 101 10.56 4.06 9.77
CA TYR A 101 9.35 4.12 8.95
C TYR A 101 9.32 5.38 8.06
N GLN A 102 9.60 6.55 8.64
CA GLN A 102 9.66 7.81 7.89
C GLN A 102 10.74 7.77 6.82
N GLN A 103 11.93 7.29 7.17
CA GLN A 103 13.04 7.22 6.23
C GLN A 103 12.74 6.29 5.06
N GLU A 104 12.21 5.10 5.33
CA GLU A 104 11.90 4.13 4.29
C GLU A 104 10.71 4.56 3.42
N MET A 105 9.70 5.20 4.02
CA MET A 105 8.58 5.76 3.26
C MET A 105 9.04 6.90 2.34
N LYS A 106 9.92 7.77 2.83
CA LYS A 106 10.52 8.82 2.01
C LYS A 106 11.32 8.24 0.85
N ASN A 107 12.21 7.29 1.13
CA ASN A 107 13.01 6.60 0.12
C ASN A 107 12.10 6.00 -0.96
N PHE A 108 11.01 5.36 -0.55
CA PHE A 108 10.06 4.76 -1.46
C PHE A 108 9.34 5.79 -2.34
N CYS A 109 8.96 6.94 -1.80
CA CYS A 109 8.42 8.05 -2.59
C CYS A 109 9.45 8.58 -3.62
N GLU A 110 10.72 8.70 -3.22
CA GLU A 110 11.80 9.13 -4.11
C GLU A 110 12.04 8.11 -5.24
N GLU A 111 11.99 6.82 -4.95
CA GLU A 111 12.10 5.76 -5.95
C GLU A 111 10.93 5.81 -6.95
N LEU A 112 9.70 5.95 -6.47
CA LEU A 112 8.52 6.10 -7.33
C LEU A 112 8.64 7.31 -8.25
N ARG A 113 9.14 8.43 -7.75
CA ARG A 113 9.40 9.62 -8.55
C ARG A 113 10.48 9.45 -9.59
N ASN A 114 11.53 8.71 -9.27
CA ASN A 114 12.59 8.39 -10.23
C ASN A 114 12.08 7.54 -11.38
N VAL A 115 11.09 6.68 -11.11
CA VAL A 115 10.51 5.76 -12.10
C VAL A 115 9.40 6.41 -12.91
N TYR A 116 8.45 7.10 -12.25
CA TYR A 116 7.24 7.63 -12.90
C TYR A 116 7.32 9.14 -13.24
N GLY A 117 8.30 9.84 -12.66
CA GLY A 117 8.43 11.29 -12.82
C GLY A 117 7.67 12.08 -11.76
N SER A 118 7.87 13.41 -11.79
CA SER A 118 7.29 14.34 -10.82
C SER A 118 5.79 14.62 -11.03
N ASP A 119 5.26 14.30 -12.21
CA ASP A 119 3.86 14.58 -12.55
C ASP A 119 2.89 13.56 -11.92
N THR A 120 3.37 12.33 -11.64
CA THR A 120 2.62 11.34 -10.89
C THR A 120 2.42 11.83 -9.45
N LYS A 121 1.17 11.91 -9.02
CA LYS A 121 0.83 12.26 -7.63
C LYS A 121 0.98 11.07 -6.72
N ILE A 122 1.54 11.28 -5.54
CA ILE A 122 1.66 10.26 -4.51
C ILE A 122 0.76 10.64 -3.33
N VAL A 123 -0.11 9.73 -2.94
CA VAL A 123 -1.00 9.86 -1.79
C VAL A 123 -0.58 8.87 -0.72
N LEU A 124 -0.08 9.37 0.40
CA LEU A 124 0.26 8.57 1.56
C LEU A 124 -1.01 8.37 2.39
N ALA A 125 -1.58 7.18 2.34
CA ALA A 125 -2.82 6.87 3.03
C ALA A 125 -2.54 6.16 4.36
N GLY A 126 -3.11 6.68 5.44
CA GLY A 126 -3.16 6.03 6.75
C GLY A 126 -4.60 5.79 7.17
N GLY A 127 -4.82 4.96 8.16
CA GLY A 127 -6.16 4.59 8.61
C GLY A 127 -6.55 3.16 8.26
N MET A 128 -7.82 2.85 8.37
CA MET A 128 -8.43 1.54 8.37
C MET A 128 -7.93 0.68 9.54
N MET A 129 -6.71 0.15 9.52
CA MET A 129 -6.18 -0.73 10.57
C MET A 129 -5.32 0.00 11.61
N ILE A 130 -4.65 1.10 11.22
CA ILE A 130 -3.86 1.95 12.11
C ILE A 130 -4.00 3.41 11.72
N THR A 131 -4.03 4.30 12.71
CA THR A 131 -3.96 5.76 12.54
C THR A 131 -2.70 6.35 13.16
N GLU A 132 -1.95 5.55 13.91
CA GLU A 132 -0.74 5.97 14.63
C GLU A 132 0.38 6.44 13.70
N ASN A 133 0.38 6.01 12.45
CA ASN A 133 1.38 6.39 11.44
C ASN A 133 1.09 7.75 10.77
N MET A 134 -0.07 8.36 11.00
CA MET A 134 -0.48 9.61 10.32
C MET A 134 0.54 10.73 10.48
N ALA A 135 0.99 10.99 11.71
CA ALA A 135 1.98 12.04 11.95
C ALA A 135 3.33 11.79 11.24
N ALA A 136 3.70 10.51 11.06
CA ALA A 136 4.90 10.16 10.29
C ALA A 136 4.69 10.42 8.78
N LEU A 137 3.52 10.07 8.24
CA LEU A 137 3.17 10.33 6.84
C LEU A 137 3.13 11.83 6.52
N GLU A 138 2.58 12.65 7.43
CA GLU A 138 2.57 14.11 7.30
C GLU A 138 3.99 14.69 7.25
N ARG A 139 4.90 14.20 8.10
CA ARG A 139 6.31 14.61 8.08
C ARG A 139 7.00 14.22 6.77
N VAL A 140 6.74 13.01 6.28
CA VAL A 140 7.28 12.57 4.99
C VAL A 140 6.77 13.47 3.86
N ALA A 141 5.45 13.71 3.78
CA ALA A 141 4.87 14.56 2.74
C ALA A 141 5.44 15.98 2.75
N ALA A 142 5.69 16.54 3.94
CA ALA A 142 6.24 17.89 4.10
C ALA A 142 7.69 18.04 3.55
N GLU A 143 8.41 16.95 3.31
CA GLU A 143 9.74 16.99 2.69
C GLU A 143 9.68 17.21 1.17
N PHE A 144 8.51 17.05 0.55
CA PHE A 144 8.29 17.24 -0.88
C PHE A 144 7.60 18.58 -1.16
N SER A 145 8.34 19.54 -1.69
CA SER A 145 7.90 20.94 -1.80
C SER A 145 7.02 21.24 -3.02
N ASP A 146 6.85 20.28 -3.94
CA ASP A 146 6.09 20.48 -5.19
C ASP A 146 4.57 20.26 -5.04
N GLY A 147 4.11 19.82 -3.87
CA GLY A 147 2.70 19.56 -3.59
C GLY A 147 2.14 18.28 -4.23
N ASN A 148 2.99 17.45 -4.83
CA ASN A 148 2.58 16.18 -5.46
C ASN A 148 2.70 14.97 -4.53
N VAL A 149 3.15 15.16 -3.30
CA VAL A 149 3.05 14.15 -2.22
C VAL A 149 2.10 14.70 -1.16
N THR A 150 0.99 14.01 -0.96
CA THR A 150 -0.08 14.42 -0.04
C THR A 150 -0.44 13.31 0.91
N VAL A 151 -1.19 13.62 1.96
CA VAL A 151 -1.63 12.63 2.96
C VAL A 151 -3.15 12.51 2.93
N LEU A 152 -3.64 11.30 3.05
CA LEU A 152 -5.05 10.97 3.16
C LEU A 152 -5.28 10.12 4.41
N GLN A 153 -6.19 10.53 5.28
CA GLN A 153 -6.66 9.71 6.37
C GLN A 153 -7.92 8.98 5.93
N LEU A 154 -7.84 7.65 5.85
CA LEU A 154 -8.99 6.78 5.63
C LEU A 154 -9.76 6.57 6.94
N PRO A 155 -11.06 6.29 6.89
CA PRO A 155 -11.85 5.93 8.07
C PRO A 155 -11.24 4.73 8.80
N GLU A 156 -11.25 4.78 10.14
CA GLU A 156 -10.78 3.67 10.95
C GLU A 156 -11.81 2.53 10.93
N SER A 157 -11.36 1.31 10.70
CA SER A 157 -12.20 0.13 10.78
C SER A 157 -12.54 -0.23 12.21
N ALA A 158 -13.77 -0.62 12.47
CA ALA A 158 -14.18 -1.11 13.77
C ALA A 158 -13.61 -2.51 14.11
N ALA A 159 -13.07 -3.22 13.13
CA ALA A 159 -12.47 -4.53 13.27
C ALA A 159 -10.97 -4.50 12.92
N ASN A 160 -10.21 -5.49 13.40
CA ASN A 160 -8.78 -5.60 13.08
C ASN A 160 -8.50 -5.68 11.57
N HIS A 161 -9.43 -6.28 10.80
CA HIS A 161 -9.38 -6.29 9.34
C HIS A 161 -10.62 -5.61 8.78
N PRO A 162 -10.48 -4.69 7.83
CA PRO A 162 -11.60 -3.97 7.24
C PRO A 162 -12.60 -4.90 6.58
N ARG A 163 -13.88 -4.68 6.85
CA ARG A 163 -15.01 -5.39 6.23
C ARG A 163 -15.50 -4.64 4.99
N ILE A 164 -16.54 -5.15 4.34
CA ILE A 164 -17.11 -4.53 3.14
C ILE A 164 -17.61 -3.12 3.41
N GLU A 165 -18.29 -2.90 4.53
CA GLU A 165 -18.79 -1.59 4.94
C GLU A 165 -17.65 -0.60 5.20
N ASP A 166 -16.55 -1.03 5.82
CA ASP A 166 -15.37 -0.19 6.05
C ASP A 166 -14.70 0.21 4.71
N ASN A 167 -14.60 -0.75 3.79
CA ASN A 167 -14.07 -0.49 2.45
C ASN A 167 -14.95 0.46 1.63
N ARG A 168 -16.27 0.39 1.77
CA ARG A 168 -17.20 1.34 1.13
C ARG A 168 -17.01 2.74 1.69
N ALA A 169 -16.97 2.88 3.02
CA ALA A 169 -16.74 4.17 3.66
C ALA A 169 -15.37 4.79 3.30
N ALA A 170 -14.35 3.96 3.05
CA ALA A 170 -13.03 4.41 2.64
C ALA A 170 -12.95 4.77 1.14
N ALA A 171 -13.92 4.37 0.33
CA ALA A 171 -13.97 4.67 -1.09
C ALA A 171 -14.69 6.00 -1.40
N GLU A 172 -15.51 6.53 -0.47
CA GLU A 172 -16.20 7.81 -0.54
C GLU A 172 -15.28 9.00 -0.25
#